data_5271b41bea3870846e0c2c958e4e2329
#
_entry.id   5271b41bea3870846e0c2c958e4e2329
#
_cell.length_a   1.000
_cell.length_b   1.000
_cell.length_c   1.000
_cell.angle_alpha   90.00
_cell.angle_beta   90.00
_cell.angle_gamma   90.00
#
_symmetry.space_group_name_H-M   'P 1'
#
loop_
_entity.id
_entity.type
_entity.pdbx_description
1 polymer ?
#
loop_
_entity_poly.entity_id
_entity_poly.type
_entity_poly.pdbx_seq_one_letter_code
_entity_poly.pdbx_strand_id
1 'polypeptide(L)'
;MLTLVRIPQTFSVFGASGRNDSITFDTEKLTLSQALAKSQGLRHDLANPKGVFLFRYEPASVLRALGLPPATRASNVGSPVAYRFDFSDANSYLLADQFPVRDKDIIFVADAGAVQVQKLFTLLQTVTGPVITGLLVCRTGNTKC
;
A
#
# COMPACT_ATOMS: atom_id res chain seq x y z
N MET A 1 22.25 8.60 32.03
CA MET A 1 21.42 7.51 31.45
C MET A 1 20.73 8.07 30.22
N LEU A 2 21.14 7.69 29.03
CA LEU A 2 20.52 8.13 27.78
C LEU A 2 19.30 7.23 27.48
N THR A 3 18.11 7.76 27.68
CA THR A 3 16.87 7.07 27.33
C THR A 3 16.62 7.30 25.84
N LEU A 4 16.77 6.27 25.01
CA LEU A 4 16.40 6.31 23.61
C LEU A 4 14.86 6.33 23.52
N VAL A 5 14.30 7.50 23.28
CA VAL A 5 12.87 7.64 22.98
C VAL A 5 12.67 7.15 21.54
N ARG A 6 12.19 5.93 21.37
CA ARG A 6 11.74 5.44 20.06
C ARG A 6 10.37 6.07 19.74
N ILE A 7 10.30 6.83 18.67
CA ILE A 7 9.02 7.30 18.13
C ILE A 7 8.31 6.06 17.55
N PRO A 8 7.10 5.72 18.02
CA PRO A 8 6.37 4.57 17.51
C PRO A 8 6.02 4.78 16.04
N GLN A 9 6.40 3.84 15.19
CA GLN A 9 5.99 3.80 13.79
C GLN A 9 4.59 3.19 13.71
N THR A 10 3.77 3.73 12.81
CA THR A 10 2.38 3.29 12.63
C THR A 10 2.05 3.14 11.16
N PHE A 11 1.16 2.22 10.85
CA PHE A 11 0.49 2.11 9.56
C PHE A 11 -1.02 2.05 9.77
N SER A 12 -1.78 2.41 8.77
CA SER A 12 -3.24 2.42 8.85
C SER A 12 -3.82 1.41 7.86
N VAL A 13 -4.88 0.72 8.26
CA VAL A 13 -5.60 -0.23 7.41
C VAL A 13 -7.06 0.19 7.31
N PHE A 14 -7.59 0.21 6.07
CA PHE A 14 -8.96 0.60 5.76
C PHE A 14 -9.59 -0.36 4.75
N GLY A 15 -10.92 -0.36 4.70
CA GLY A 15 -11.72 -1.11 3.72
C GLY A 15 -12.18 -2.46 4.23
N ALA A 16 -12.22 -3.46 3.36
CA ALA A 16 -12.71 -4.82 3.64
C ALA A 16 -11.66 -5.71 4.33
N SER A 17 -10.88 -5.13 5.26
CA SER A 17 -10.03 -5.87 6.19
C SER A 17 -10.83 -6.33 7.40
N GLY A 18 -10.30 -7.28 8.15
CA GLY A 18 -10.94 -7.74 9.39
C GLY A 18 -11.02 -6.64 10.46
N ARG A 19 -10.07 -5.69 10.45
CA ARG A 19 -10.03 -4.55 11.37
C ARG A 19 -9.49 -3.30 10.68
N ASN A 20 -10.28 -2.23 10.72
CA ASN A 20 -9.88 -0.91 10.26
C ASN A 20 -9.30 -0.13 11.45
N ASP A 21 -8.00 0.10 11.44
CA ASP A 21 -7.30 0.75 12.56
C ASP A 21 -5.94 1.32 12.13
N SER A 22 -5.40 2.17 12.98
CA SER A 22 -3.99 2.55 12.92
C SER A 22 -3.20 1.67 13.90
N ILE A 23 -2.28 0.89 13.35
CA ILE A 23 -1.58 -0.16 14.08
C ILE A 23 -0.11 0.24 14.27
N THR A 24 0.38 0.15 15.49
CA THR A 24 1.77 0.43 15.82
C THR A 24 2.66 -0.77 15.44
N PHE A 25 3.86 -0.48 14.97
CA PHE A 25 4.87 -1.52 14.78
C PHE A 25 5.36 -2.02 16.14
N ASP A 26 5.37 -3.31 16.31
CA ASP A 26 5.97 -3.99 17.45
C ASP A 26 7.37 -4.53 17.15
N THR A 27 7.77 -4.48 15.88
CA THR A 27 9.07 -4.93 15.37
C THR A 27 9.73 -3.84 14.53
N GLU A 28 11.05 -3.88 14.39
CA GLU A 28 11.78 -2.91 13.54
C GLU A 28 11.45 -3.05 12.05
N LYS A 29 11.09 -4.23 11.63
CA LYS A 29 10.70 -4.54 10.25
C LYS A 29 9.37 -5.25 10.26
N LEU A 30 8.44 -4.71 9.52
CA LEU A 30 7.11 -5.29 9.33
C LEU A 30 6.88 -5.48 7.83
N THR A 31 6.45 -6.67 7.43
CA THR A 31 6.10 -6.95 6.03
C THR A 31 4.62 -6.74 5.79
N LEU A 32 4.22 -6.60 4.52
CA LEU A 32 2.82 -6.42 4.16
C LEU A 32 1.97 -7.63 4.58
N SER A 33 2.50 -8.85 4.48
CA SER A 33 1.80 -10.05 4.95
C SER A 33 1.55 -10.01 6.45
N GLN A 34 2.54 -9.60 7.23
CA GLN A 34 2.41 -9.43 8.69
C GLN A 34 1.44 -8.29 9.05
N ALA A 35 1.48 -7.18 8.31
CA ALA A 35 0.57 -6.06 8.51
C ALA A 35 -0.88 -6.46 8.26
N LEU A 36 -1.14 -7.22 7.20
CA LEU A 36 -2.47 -7.78 6.92
C LEU A 36 -2.89 -8.78 8.00
N ALA A 37 -2.00 -9.64 8.46
CA ALA A 37 -2.31 -10.58 9.56
C ALA A 37 -2.67 -9.83 10.85
N LYS A 38 -1.99 -8.73 11.17
CA LYS A 38 -2.31 -7.87 12.33
C LYS A 38 -3.69 -7.20 12.22
N SER A 39 -4.13 -6.88 11.00
CA SER A 39 -5.47 -6.35 10.71
C SER A 39 -6.54 -7.44 10.57
N GLN A 40 -6.25 -8.66 11.01
CA GLN A 40 -7.13 -9.84 10.91
C GLN A 40 -7.39 -10.30 9.46
N GLY A 41 -6.49 -9.93 8.54
CA GLY A 41 -6.52 -10.38 7.16
C GLY A 41 -7.63 -9.75 6.31
N LEU A 42 -7.88 -10.38 5.17
CA LEU A 42 -8.95 -9.99 4.26
C LEU A 42 -10.28 -10.63 4.72
N ARG A 43 -11.34 -9.86 4.70
CA ARG A 43 -12.68 -10.42 4.95
C ARG A 43 -13.13 -11.22 3.73
N HIS A 44 -13.20 -12.53 3.88
CA HIS A 44 -13.54 -13.45 2.79
C HIS A 44 -14.92 -13.20 2.18
N ASP A 45 -15.83 -12.62 2.95
CA ASP A 45 -17.20 -12.30 2.55
C ASP A 45 -17.34 -10.99 1.77
N LEU A 46 -16.37 -10.07 1.95
CA LEU A 46 -16.46 -8.70 1.42
C LEU A 46 -15.27 -8.28 0.58
N ALA A 47 -14.09 -8.78 0.86
CA ALA A 47 -12.86 -8.30 0.24
C ALA A 47 -12.70 -8.79 -1.20
N ASN A 48 -12.22 -7.89 -2.05
CA ASN A 48 -11.70 -8.25 -3.36
C ASN A 48 -10.21 -8.60 -3.23
N PRO A 49 -9.82 -9.86 -3.38
CA PRO A 49 -8.40 -10.24 -3.24
C PRO A 49 -7.49 -9.58 -4.28
N LYS A 50 -8.04 -9.13 -5.42
CA LYS A 50 -7.32 -8.38 -6.46
C LYS A 50 -7.18 -6.88 -6.17
N GLY A 51 -7.80 -6.40 -5.09
CA GLY A 51 -7.92 -5.00 -4.74
C GLY A 51 -7.25 -4.64 -3.44
N VAL A 52 -6.07 -5.15 -3.15
CA VAL A 52 -5.28 -4.72 -2.01
C VAL A 52 -4.27 -3.67 -2.48
N PHE A 53 -4.33 -2.48 -1.88
CA PHE A 53 -3.47 -1.36 -2.22
C PHE A 53 -2.67 -0.91 -1.01
N LEU A 54 -1.42 -0.52 -1.25
CA LEU A 54 -0.59 0.18 -0.26
C LEU A 54 -0.25 1.56 -0.84
N PHE A 55 -0.65 2.59 -0.13
CA PHE A 55 -0.35 3.98 -0.49
C PHE A 55 0.83 4.49 0.31
N ARG A 56 1.78 5.11 -0.38
CA ARG A 56 3.01 5.64 0.22
C ARG A 56 3.48 6.88 -0.54
N TYR A 57 4.11 7.80 0.16
CA TYR A 57 4.88 8.87 -0.47
C TYR A 57 6.29 8.37 -0.75
N GLU A 58 6.70 8.40 -2.03
CA GLU A 58 8.03 7.99 -2.45
C GLU A 58 8.85 9.18 -2.95
N PRO A 59 10.16 9.21 -2.69
CA PRO A 59 11.04 10.24 -3.22
C PRO A 59 11.21 10.09 -4.74
N ALA A 60 11.57 11.20 -5.41
CA ALA A 60 11.74 11.24 -6.86
C ALA A 60 12.78 10.22 -7.38
N SER A 61 13.75 9.83 -6.56
CA SER A 61 14.74 8.80 -6.89
C SER A 61 14.10 7.44 -7.09
N VAL A 62 13.11 7.09 -6.24
CA VAL A 62 12.37 5.83 -6.36
C VAL A 62 11.48 5.84 -7.59
N LEU A 63 10.79 6.95 -7.88
CA LEU A 63 9.96 7.05 -9.08
C LEU A 63 10.79 6.82 -10.34
N ARG A 64 11.97 7.42 -10.43
CA ARG A 64 12.90 7.23 -11.55
C ARG A 64 13.35 5.77 -11.67
N ALA A 65 13.67 5.13 -10.55
CA ALA A 65 14.05 3.71 -10.53
C ALA A 65 12.91 2.79 -11.00
N LEU A 66 11.66 3.19 -10.71
CA LEU A 66 10.46 2.49 -11.15
C LEU A 66 10.05 2.82 -12.61
N GLY A 67 10.76 3.73 -13.27
CA GLY A 67 10.41 4.19 -14.62
C GLY A 67 9.15 5.06 -14.67
N LEU A 68 8.77 5.66 -13.54
CA LEU A 68 7.61 6.52 -13.43
C LEU A 68 7.99 7.97 -13.68
N PRO A 69 7.14 8.76 -14.38
CA PRO A 69 7.39 10.16 -14.55
C PRO A 69 7.34 10.91 -13.21
N PRO A 70 8.07 12.03 -13.07
CA PRO A 70 8.01 12.84 -11.86
C PRO A 70 6.59 13.37 -11.66
N ALA A 71 6.11 13.34 -10.43
CA ALA A 71 4.79 13.86 -10.10
C ALA A 71 4.73 15.37 -10.40
N THR A 72 3.65 15.82 -11.02
CA THR A 72 3.40 17.22 -11.38
C THR A 72 3.26 18.11 -10.14
N ARG A 73 2.96 17.51 -8.98
CA ARG A 73 2.93 18.14 -7.65
C ARG A 73 3.74 17.28 -6.69
N ALA A 74 5.04 17.51 -6.65
CA ALA A 74 5.85 16.99 -5.55
C ALA A 74 5.52 17.80 -4.29
N SER A 75 5.02 17.12 -3.26
CA SER A 75 4.98 17.69 -1.92
C SER A 75 6.36 17.60 -1.28
N ASN A 76 6.60 18.36 -0.20
CA ASN A 76 7.84 18.24 0.57
C ASN A 76 8.07 16.82 1.13
N VAL A 77 7.05 15.97 1.09
CA VAL A 77 7.07 14.58 1.59
C VAL A 77 7.37 13.57 0.48
N GLY A 78 7.29 13.97 -0.78
CA GLY A 78 7.47 13.09 -1.95
C GLY A 78 6.22 13.02 -2.83
N SER A 79 6.17 12.03 -3.69
CA SER A 79 5.08 11.77 -4.60
C SER A 79 4.23 10.59 -4.13
N PRO A 80 2.89 10.69 -4.16
CA PRO A 80 2.02 9.59 -3.77
C PRO A 80 2.14 8.43 -4.79
N VAL A 81 2.35 7.24 -4.30
CA VAL A 81 2.43 6.00 -5.09
C VAL A 81 1.46 4.97 -4.51
N ALA A 82 0.75 4.27 -5.37
CA ALA A 82 -0.10 3.16 -5.00
C ALA A 82 0.50 1.85 -5.52
N TYR A 83 0.80 0.94 -4.60
CA TYR A 83 1.21 -0.43 -4.92
C TYR A 83 -0.02 -1.34 -4.85
N ARG A 84 -0.26 -2.10 -5.90
CA ARG A 84 -1.38 -3.05 -5.95
C ARG A 84 -0.88 -4.47 -5.79
N PHE A 85 -1.56 -5.23 -4.96
CA PHE A 85 -1.32 -6.66 -4.75
C PHE A 85 -2.56 -7.46 -5.12
N ASP A 86 -2.35 -8.56 -5.88
CA ASP A 86 -3.40 -9.49 -6.26
C ASP A 86 -3.26 -10.79 -5.44
N PHE A 87 -3.96 -10.84 -4.33
CA PHE A 87 -3.94 -12.01 -3.43
C PHE A 87 -4.79 -13.19 -3.92
N SER A 88 -5.31 -13.15 -5.14
CA SER A 88 -5.85 -14.35 -5.79
C SER A 88 -4.75 -15.28 -6.32
N ASP A 89 -3.52 -14.76 -6.41
CA ASP A 89 -2.34 -15.53 -6.82
C ASP A 89 -1.45 -15.83 -5.61
N ALA A 90 -1.04 -17.09 -5.47
CA ALA A 90 -0.18 -17.55 -4.37
C ALA A 90 1.18 -16.83 -4.33
N ASN A 91 1.73 -16.44 -5.48
CA ASN A 91 2.99 -15.70 -5.54
C ASN A 91 2.90 -14.32 -4.89
N SER A 92 1.73 -13.70 -4.89
CA SER A 92 1.53 -12.40 -4.24
C SER A 92 1.67 -12.45 -2.72
N TYR A 93 1.36 -13.60 -2.10
CA TYR A 93 1.63 -13.80 -0.68
C TYR A 93 3.14 -13.82 -0.38
N LEU A 94 3.93 -14.45 -1.24
CA LEU A 94 5.39 -14.47 -1.10
C LEU A 94 5.99 -13.08 -1.33
N LEU A 95 5.47 -12.33 -2.29
CA LEU A 95 5.87 -10.93 -2.53
C LEU A 95 5.49 -10.03 -1.35
N ALA A 96 4.30 -10.19 -0.80
CA ALA A 96 3.85 -9.44 0.37
C ALA A 96 4.70 -9.75 1.61
N ASP A 97 5.22 -10.96 1.73
CA ASP A 97 6.13 -11.33 2.81
C ASP A 97 7.52 -10.70 2.68
N GLN A 98 7.91 -10.32 1.49
CA GLN A 98 9.16 -9.59 1.22
C GLN A 98 8.98 -8.07 1.13
N PHE A 99 7.75 -7.58 1.03
CA PHE A 99 7.47 -6.17 0.87
C PHE A 99 7.43 -5.45 2.23
N PRO A 100 8.38 -4.54 2.51
CA PRO A 100 8.42 -3.86 3.80
C PRO A 100 7.35 -2.77 3.88
N VAL A 101 6.57 -2.79 4.95
CA VAL A 101 5.70 -1.68 5.34
C VAL A 101 6.54 -0.63 6.07
N ARG A 102 6.27 0.64 5.83
CA ARG A 102 6.97 1.77 6.44
C ARG A 102 6.03 2.60 7.29
N ASP A 103 6.61 3.47 8.09
CA ASP A 103 5.84 4.44 8.88
C ASP A 103 4.92 5.29 8.00
N LYS A 104 3.69 5.48 8.43
CA LYS A 104 2.62 6.24 7.76
C LYS A 104 2.09 5.61 6.45
N ASP A 105 2.42 4.36 6.17
CA ASP A 105 1.78 3.64 5.07
C ASP A 105 0.29 3.47 5.31
N ILE A 106 -0.48 3.50 4.24
CA ILE A 106 -1.92 3.23 4.26
C ILE A 106 -2.19 1.99 3.43
N ILE A 107 -2.73 0.97 4.05
CA ILE A 107 -3.19 -0.25 3.38
C ILE A 107 -4.70 -0.14 3.18
N PHE A 108 -5.16 -0.29 1.96
CA PHE A 108 -6.57 -0.29 1.61
C PHE A 108 -6.97 -1.60 0.96
N VAL A 109 -7.99 -2.22 1.51
CA VAL A 109 -8.57 -3.45 0.98
C VAL A 109 -9.91 -3.10 0.34
N ALA A 110 -10.00 -3.23 -0.98
CA ALA A 110 -11.23 -2.95 -1.72
C ALA A 110 -12.29 -4.02 -1.45
N ASP A 111 -13.55 -3.59 -1.47
CA ASP A 111 -14.69 -4.50 -1.46
C ASP A 111 -14.83 -5.24 -2.80
N ALA A 112 -15.51 -6.38 -2.80
CA ALA A 112 -15.74 -7.18 -4.00
C ALA A 112 -16.61 -6.47 -5.07
N GLY A 113 -17.33 -5.43 -4.69
CA GLY A 113 -18.06 -4.56 -5.61
C GLY A 113 -17.12 -3.65 -6.42
N ALA A 114 -16.93 -3.93 -7.70
CA ALA A 114 -15.98 -3.28 -8.59
C ALA A 114 -16.11 -1.73 -8.71
N VAL A 115 -17.19 -1.15 -8.24
CA VAL A 115 -17.50 0.27 -8.38
C VAL A 115 -16.66 1.14 -7.43
N GLN A 116 -16.23 0.62 -6.30
CA GLN A 116 -15.52 1.42 -5.29
C GLN A 116 -14.05 1.69 -5.65
N VAL A 117 -13.38 0.73 -6.28
CA VAL A 117 -11.97 0.89 -6.70
C VAL A 117 -11.85 2.03 -7.71
N GLN A 118 -12.78 2.13 -8.65
CA GLN A 118 -12.77 3.16 -9.67
C GLN A 118 -13.06 4.55 -9.09
N LYS A 119 -13.98 4.62 -8.11
CA LYS A 119 -14.25 5.87 -7.37
C LYS A 119 -13.04 6.33 -6.57
N LEU A 120 -12.34 5.41 -5.92
CA LEU A 120 -11.12 5.73 -5.17
C LEU A 120 -10.04 6.33 -6.08
N PHE A 121 -9.81 5.71 -7.26
CA PHE A 121 -8.87 6.25 -8.25
C PHE A 121 -9.29 7.62 -8.76
N THR A 122 -10.58 7.83 -9.01
CA THR A 122 -11.10 9.14 -9.45
C THR A 122 -10.91 10.19 -8.36
N LEU A 123 -11.16 9.87 -7.10
CA LEU A 123 -10.93 10.79 -5.98
C LEU A 123 -9.45 11.13 -5.81
N LEU A 124 -8.59 10.14 -5.90
CA LEU A 124 -7.14 10.35 -5.84
C LEU A 124 -6.66 11.26 -7.00
N GLN A 125 -7.18 11.06 -8.20
CA GLN A 125 -6.88 11.91 -9.36
C GLN A 125 -7.37 13.35 -9.18
N THR A 126 -8.50 13.55 -8.52
CA THR A 126 -9.09 14.87 -8.32
C THR A 126 -8.34 15.68 -7.27
N VAL A 127 -7.86 15.04 -6.20
CA VAL A 127 -7.20 15.71 -5.06
C VAL A 127 -5.71 15.96 -5.33
N THR A 128 -5.03 15.08 -6.08
CA THR A 128 -3.57 15.14 -6.27
C THR A 128 -3.14 15.57 -7.66
N GLY A 129 -4.07 15.92 -8.56
CA GLY A 129 -3.79 16.06 -9.99
C GLY A 129 -3.67 14.69 -10.66
N PRO A 130 -3.19 14.60 -11.92
CA PRO A 130 -3.03 13.29 -12.52
C PRO A 130 -2.14 12.46 -11.61
N VAL A 131 -2.78 11.62 -10.81
CA VAL A 131 -2.10 10.55 -10.10
C VAL A 131 -1.49 9.74 -11.22
N ILE A 132 -0.18 9.82 -11.32
CA ILE A 132 0.54 8.85 -12.07
C ILE A 132 0.21 7.56 -11.36
N THR A 133 -0.68 6.83 -11.95
CA THR A 133 -1.00 5.48 -11.56
C THR A 133 0.27 4.70 -11.86
N GLY A 134 1.25 4.85 -10.99
CA GLY A 134 2.37 3.94 -10.86
C GLY A 134 1.78 2.67 -10.30
N LEU A 135 0.95 2.05 -11.09
CA LEU A 135 0.42 0.74 -10.83
C LEU A 135 1.57 -0.22 -11.10
N LEU A 136 2.43 -0.39 -10.12
CA LEU A 136 3.28 -1.57 -10.03
C LEU A 136 2.34 -2.74 -9.76
N VAL A 137 1.75 -3.22 -10.83
CA VAL A 137 1.20 -4.56 -10.84
C VAL A 137 2.42 -5.47 -10.87
N CYS A 138 2.88 -5.92 -9.73
CA CYS A 138 3.71 -7.10 -9.64
C CYS A 138 2.83 -8.29 -10.06
N ARG A 139 2.61 -8.39 -11.36
CA ARG A 139 1.97 -9.53 -11.98
C ARG A 139 3.05 -10.57 -12.20
N THR A 140 3.01 -11.63 -11.43
CA THR A 140 3.75 -12.85 -11.74
C THR A 140 3.38 -13.31 -13.15
N GLY A 141 4.33 -13.22 -14.06
CA GLY A 141 4.19 -13.82 -15.37
C GLY A 141 4.78 -13.05 -16.55
N ASN A 142 5.17 -11.81 -16.42
CA ASN A 142 6.00 -11.16 -17.40
C ASN A 142 6.64 -9.87 -16.87
N THR A 143 7.90 -9.99 -16.50
CA THR A 143 8.97 -9.01 -16.55
C THR A 143 8.64 -7.55 -16.20
N LYS A 144 9.21 -7.10 -15.10
CA LYS A 144 9.51 -5.76 -14.59
C LYS A 144 8.71 -5.41 -13.33
N CYS A 145 9.10 -6.04 -12.27
CA CYS A 145 9.23 -5.34 -11.00
C CYS A 145 10.64 -4.76 -10.93
#